data_f93291f9d63978fedab2a0394f1250b0
#
_entry.id   f93291f9d63978fedab2a0394f1250b0
#
_cell.length_a   1.000
_cell.length_b   1.000
_cell.length_c   1.000
_cell.angle_alpha   90.00
_cell.angle_beta   90.00
_cell.angle_gamma   90.00
#
_symmetry.space_group_name_H-M   'P 1'
#
loop_
_entity.id
_entity.type
_entity.pdbx_description
1 polymer ?
#
loop_
_entity_poly.entity_id
_entity_poly.type
_entity_poly.pdbx_seq_one_letter_code
_entity_poly.pdbx_strand_id
1 'polypeptide(L)'
;MGIVDYFRIPKRAWYWYRNALRNIPPPEWPVEGTPAQVKLSADKKVISPADGTDDVHVTVKVADAAGRQISNAVPVTLTVVSGPGEFPTGKSITFTPGTDIDLIDGCAAIEFRSYYAGKTVIRASSPGLKGDSLQIVCRNAPAYVAGRSAETRERPYKRFSACLLYTSPSPRDA
;
A
#
# COMPACT_ATOMS: atom_id res chain seq x y z
N MET A 1 8.34 17.16 -6.18
CA MET A 1 6.97 17.07 -5.60
C MET A 1 6.03 16.61 -6.70
N GLY A 2 5.43 15.42 -6.57
CA GLY A 2 4.53 14.84 -7.59
C GLY A 2 3.05 15.07 -7.25
N ILE A 3 2.16 14.93 -8.25
CA ILE A 3 0.70 14.95 -8.09
C ILE A 3 0.14 13.62 -7.57
N VAL A 4 0.97 12.58 -7.53
CA VAL A 4 0.73 11.27 -6.93
C VAL A 4 1.83 11.05 -5.88
N ASP A 5 1.55 10.32 -4.82
CA ASP A 5 2.57 9.97 -3.84
C ASP A 5 3.43 8.78 -4.29
N TYR A 6 4.36 8.36 -3.44
CA TYR A 6 5.23 7.20 -3.72
C TYR A 6 4.43 5.89 -3.83
N PHE A 7 3.32 5.79 -3.12
CA PHE A 7 2.44 4.60 -3.13
C PHE A 7 1.31 4.69 -4.15
N ARG A 8 1.42 5.55 -5.17
CA ARG A 8 0.44 5.78 -6.25
C ARG A 8 -0.91 6.34 -5.77
N ILE A 9 -0.99 6.89 -4.56
CA ILE A 9 -2.20 7.56 -4.08
C ILE A 9 -2.27 8.96 -4.70
N PRO A 10 -3.36 9.30 -5.43
CA PRO A 10 -3.53 10.62 -6.00
C PRO A 10 -3.66 11.67 -4.90
N LYS A 11 -2.86 12.73 -4.97
CA LYS A 11 -2.99 13.90 -4.11
C LYS A 11 -4.12 14.81 -4.60
N ARG A 12 -4.57 15.76 -3.78
CA ARG A 12 -5.64 16.70 -4.16
C ARG A 12 -5.33 17.46 -5.45
N ALA A 13 -4.08 17.81 -5.71
CA ALA A 13 -3.64 18.44 -6.96
C ALA A 13 -3.95 17.59 -8.21
N TRP A 14 -3.84 16.24 -8.13
CA TRP A 14 -4.18 15.35 -9.24
C TRP A 14 -5.65 15.48 -9.65
N TYR A 15 -6.55 15.56 -8.67
CA TYR A 15 -7.99 15.73 -8.92
C TYR A 15 -8.33 17.09 -9.51
N TRP A 16 -7.57 18.13 -9.12
CA TRP A 16 -7.71 19.46 -9.71
C TRP A 16 -7.35 19.42 -11.20
N TYR A 17 -6.20 18.83 -11.57
CA TYR A 17 -5.82 18.67 -12.97
C TYR A 17 -6.81 17.80 -13.75
N ARG A 18 -7.29 16.72 -13.16
CA ARG A 18 -8.31 15.88 -13.79
C ARG A 18 -9.58 16.67 -14.10
N ASN A 19 -10.02 17.51 -13.18
CA ASN A 19 -11.19 18.38 -13.39
C ASN A 19 -10.90 19.41 -14.51
N ALA A 20 -9.78 20.12 -14.45
CA ALA A 20 -9.40 21.13 -15.42
C ALA A 20 -9.27 20.55 -16.86
N LEU A 21 -8.72 19.34 -17.01
CA LEU A 21 -8.43 18.74 -18.32
C LEU A 21 -9.56 17.86 -18.86
N ARG A 22 -10.37 17.26 -18.01
CA ARG A 22 -11.39 16.27 -18.39
C ARG A 22 -12.80 16.61 -17.90
N ASN A 23 -12.96 17.73 -17.23
CA ASN A 23 -14.23 18.15 -16.62
C ASN A 23 -14.85 17.08 -15.69
N ILE A 24 -13.99 16.33 -14.95
CA ILE A 24 -14.41 15.33 -13.97
C ILE A 24 -14.22 15.95 -12.59
N PRO A 25 -15.30 16.27 -11.87
CA PRO A 25 -15.18 16.93 -10.57
C PRO A 25 -14.40 16.07 -9.56
N PRO A 26 -13.71 16.69 -8.58
CA PRO A 26 -13.07 15.95 -7.51
C PRO A 26 -14.12 15.24 -6.66
N PRO A 27 -13.76 14.13 -5.99
CA PRO A 27 -14.64 13.51 -5.00
C PRO A 27 -14.82 14.42 -3.80
N GLU A 28 -15.85 14.16 -2.99
CA GLU A 28 -15.92 14.73 -1.66
C GLU A 28 -14.71 14.27 -0.85
N TRP A 29 -14.07 15.25 -0.19
CA TRP A 29 -12.91 14.95 0.63
C TRP A 29 -13.35 14.35 1.96
N PRO A 30 -12.69 13.27 2.42
CA PRO A 30 -12.97 12.73 3.73
C PRO A 30 -12.61 13.78 4.80
N VAL A 31 -13.43 13.87 5.84
CA VAL A 31 -13.21 14.72 7.00
C VAL A 31 -12.86 13.86 8.21
N GLU A 32 -12.31 14.46 9.24
CA GLU A 32 -12.08 13.76 10.51
C GLU A 32 -13.39 13.26 11.11
N GLY A 33 -13.33 12.10 11.74
CA GLY A 33 -14.45 11.44 12.37
C GLY A 33 -13.98 10.50 13.48
N THR A 34 -14.84 9.58 13.89
CA THR A 34 -14.51 8.57 14.90
C THR A 34 -14.08 7.27 14.18
N PRO A 35 -12.78 6.89 14.23
CA PRO A 35 -12.33 5.65 13.63
C PRO A 35 -12.99 4.43 14.28
N ALA A 36 -13.52 3.51 13.48
CA ALA A 36 -14.14 2.29 13.96
C ALA A 36 -13.62 1.03 13.24
N GLN A 37 -13.18 1.15 12.00
CA GLN A 37 -12.74 0.03 11.21
C GLN A 37 -11.70 0.44 10.17
N VAL A 38 -10.93 -0.53 9.71
CA VAL A 38 -10.12 -0.44 8.48
C VAL A 38 -10.75 -1.30 7.41
N LYS A 39 -10.73 -0.81 6.15
CA LYS A 39 -11.25 -1.54 4.99
C LYS A 39 -10.15 -1.78 3.99
N LEU A 40 -10.05 -3.02 3.51
CA LEU A 40 -9.07 -3.46 2.52
C LEU A 40 -9.74 -3.59 1.15
N SER A 41 -9.05 -3.10 0.13
CA SER A 41 -9.42 -3.30 -1.27
C SER A 41 -8.19 -3.49 -2.14
N ALA A 42 -8.40 -3.95 -3.37
CA ALA A 42 -7.35 -4.06 -4.36
C ALA A 42 -7.93 -3.70 -5.74
N ASP A 43 -7.08 -3.21 -6.62
CA ASP A 43 -7.42 -2.90 -8.00
C ASP A 43 -7.83 -4.15 -8.80
N LYS A 44 -7.22 -5.29 -8.47
CA LYS A 44 -7.57 -6.63 -8.98
C LYS A 44 -7.34 -7.68 -7.90
N LYS A 45 -7.89 -8.89 -8.10
CA LYS A 45 -7.76 -10.02 -7.16
C LYS A 45 -6.97 -11.20 -7.71
N VAL A 46 -6.36 -11.03 -8.88
CA VAL A 46 -5.58 -12.07 -9.56
C VAL A 46 -4.26 -11.48 -10.01
N ILE A 47 -3.17 -12.18 -9.70
CA ILE A 47 -1.83 -11.96 -10.25
C ILE A 47 -1.57 -13.05 -11.28
N SER A 48 -1.23 -12.67 -12.52
CA SER A 48 -0.95 -13.61 -13.59
C SER A 48 -0.15 -12.96 -14.72
N PRO A 49 1.11 -13.36 -14.97
CA PRO A 49 1.85 -14.42 -14.28
C PRO A 49 2.33 -14.01 -12.89
N ALA A 50 2.44 -14.97 -11.96
CA ALA A 50 3.01 -14.73 -10.64
C ALA A 50 4.53 -15.01 -10.65
N ASP A 51 5.25 -14.22 -11.43
CA ASP A 51 6.71 -14.29 -11.64
C ASP A 51 7.43 -13.00 -11.17
N GLY A 52 6.68 -12.11 -10.49
CA GLY A 52 7.17 -10.81 -10.02
C GLY A 52 7.01 -9.67 -11.02
N THR A 53 6.54 -9.93 -12.25
CA THR A 53 6.29 -8.87 -13.26
C THR A 53 4.91 -8.25 -13.14
N ASP A 54 3.93 -9.01 -12.62
CA ASP A 54 2.58 -8.53 -12.35
C ASP A 54 2.41 -8.26 -10.85
N ASP A 55 1.74 -7.18 -10.50
CA ASP A 55 1.46 -6.76 -9.13
C ASP A 55 -0.03 -6.44 -8.92
N VAL A 56 -0.42 -6.32 -7.67
CA VAL A 56 -1.74 -5.86 -7.22
C VAL A 56 -1.55 -4.66 -6.33
N HIS A 57 -2.26 -3.57 -6.61
CA HIS A 57 -2.26 -2.38 -5.78
C HIS A 57 -3.28 -2.54 -4.64
N VAL A 58 -2.77 -2.85 -3.45
CA VAL A 58 -3.57 -3.03 -2.23
C VAL A 58 -3.76 -1.69 -1.56
N THR A 59 -5.02 -1.33 -1.27
CA THR A 59 -5.39 -0.07 -0.62
C THR A 59 -6.09 -0.36 0.69
N VAL A 60 -5.72 0.34 1.75
CA VAL A 60 -6.41 0.34 3.04
C VAL A 60 -6.97 1.71 3.34
N LYS A 61 -8.18 1.77 3.89
CA LYS A 61 -8.87 2.99 4.27
C LYS A 61 -9.35 2.90 5.71
N VAL A 62 -9.21 4.00 6.44
CA VAL A 62 -9.82 4.17 7.75
C VAL A 62 -11.27 4.62 7.56
N ALA A 63 -12.18 4.01 8.30
CA ALA A 63 -13.60 4.28 8.18
C ALA A 63 -14.28 4.38 9.55
N ASP A 64 -15.39 5.12 9.58
CA ASP A 64 -16.30 5.21 10.72
C ASP A 64 -17.14 3.93 10.88
N ALA A 65 -18.03 3.91 11.88
CA ALA A 65 -18.92 2.77 12.12
C ALA A 65 -19.92 2.53 10.97
N ALA A 66 -20.28 3.56 10.22
CA ALA A 66 -21.14 3.46 9.04
C ALA A 66 -20.36 2.99 7.78
N GLY A 67 -19.04 2.89 7.88
CA GLY A 67 -18.17 2.47 6.79
C GLY A 67 -17.80 3.57 5.81
N ARG A 68 -18.01 4.83 6.15
CA ARG A 68 -17.56 5.98 5.35
C ARG A 68 -16.10 6.25 5.64
N GLN A 69 -15.32 6.53 4.60
CA GLN A 69 -13.92 6.92 4.76
C GLN A 69 -13.82 8.22 5.55
N ILE A 70 -12.86 8.26 6.48
CA ILE A 70 -12.53 9.45 7.29
C ILE A 70 -11.06 9.77 7.14
N SER A 71 -10.66 11.01 7.40
CA SER A 71 -9.28 11.49 7.16
C SER A 71 -8.32 11.26 8.34
N ASN A 72 -8.78 10.61 9.42
CA ASN A 72 -7.95 10.38 10.59
C ASN A 72 -6.69 9.57 10.26
N ALA A 73 -5.55 10.02 10.76
CA ALA A 73 -4.30 9.28 10.72
C ALA A 73 -4.21 8.37 11.95
N VAL A 74 -4.23 7.06 11.71
CA VAL A 74 -4.07 6.02 12.74
C VAL A 74 -3.03 5.01 12.26
N PRO A 75 -2.27 4.35 13.14
CA PRO A 75 -1.33 3.32 12.71
C PRO A 75 -2.10 2.14 12.09
N VAL A 76 -1.72 1.74 10.87
CA VAL A 76 -2.32 0.61 10.16
C VAL A 76 -1.25 -0.36 9.72
N THR A 77 -1.40 -1.64 10.04
CA THR A 77 -0.51 -2.71 9.62
C THR A 77 -1.19 -3.61 8.61
N LEU A 78 -0.55 -3.83 7.46
CA LEU A 78 -0.90 -4.88 6.51
C LEU A 78 0.03 -6.07 6.72
N THR A 79 -0.51 -7.28 6.75
CA THR A 79 0.25 -8.51 6.95
C THR A 79 -0.23 -9.60 5.99
N VAL A 80 0.72 -10.28 5.35
CA VAL A 80 0.46 -11.54 4.63
C VAL A 80 0.31 -12.66 5.64
N VAL A 81 -0.91 -13.08 5.88
CA VAL A 81 -1.24 -14.10 6.91
C VAL A 81 -0.95 -15.50 6.40
N SER A 82 -1.20 -15.76 5.13
CA SER A 82 -0.96 -17.06 4.51
C SER A 82 -0.77 -16.96 3.00
N GLY A 83 -0.11 -17.96 2.42
CA GLY A 83 0.11 -18.05 0.99
C GLY A 83 1.37 -17.36 0.49
N PRO A 84 1.60 -17.43 -0.84
CA PRO A 84 2.76 -16.84 -1.48
C PRO A 84 2.65 -15.31 -1.58
N GLY A 85 3.79 -14.68 -1.89
CA GLY A 85 3.87 -13.27 -2.19
C GLY A 85 4.28 -12.39 -1.03
N GLU A 86 4.57 -11.15 -1.37
CA GLU A 86 5.21 -10.19 -0.48
C GLU A 86 4.88 -8.75 -0.86
N PHE A 87 4.98 -7.87 0.12
CA PHE A 87 5.14 -6.44 -0.07
C PHE A 87 6.61 -6.07 -0.36
N PRO A 88 6.93 -4.88 -0.87
CA PRO A 88 8.32 -4.41 -0.95
C PRO A 88 9.08 -4.50 0.37
N THR A 89 8.38 -4.41 1.50
CA THR A 89 8.94 -4.52 2.86
C THR A 89 9.04 -5.95 3.39
N GLY A 90 8.50 -6.94 2.67
CA GLY A 90 8.44 -8.34 3.10
C GLY A 90 7.01 -8.80 3.38
N LYS A 91 6.79 -9.50 4.47
CA LYS A 91 5.46 -10.04 4.86
C LYS A 91 4.55 -9.01 5.50
N SER A 92 5.06 -7.85 5.88
CA SER A 92 4.28 -6.81 6.52
C SER A 92 4.76 -5.39 6.19
N ILE A 93 3.85 -4.43 6.35
CA ILE A 93 4.14 -3.00 6.37
C ILE A 93 3.24 -2.33 7.40
N THR A 94 3.81 -1.37 8.14
CA THR A 94 3.04 -0.51 9.06
C THR A 94 3.11 0.93 8.59
N PHE A 95 1.96 1.51 8.29
CA PHE A 95 1.80 2.94 8.04
C PHE A 95 1.66 3.62 9.39
N THR A 96 2.54 4.57 9.67
CA THR A 96 2.62 5.22 10.99
C THR A 96 2.43 6.72 10.84
N PRO A 97 1.47 7.32 11.56
CA PRO A 97 1.24 8.76 11.53
C PRO A 97 2.50 9.59 11.81
N GLY A 98 2.69 10.66 11.04
CA GLY A 98 3.82 11.58 11.17
C GLY A 98 5.15 11.04 10.64
N THR A 99 5.15 9.94 9.88
CA THR A 99 6.33 9.39 9.21
C THR A 99 6.24 9.53 7.68
N ASP A 100 7.27 9.09 6.96
CA ASP A 100 7.25 9.10 5.48
C ASP A 100 6.26 8.10 4.88
N ILE A 101 5.83 7.11 5.67
CA ILE A 101 4.86 6.09 5.31
C ILE A 101 3.59 6.27 6.14
N ASP A 102 3.01 7.45 6.01
CA ASP A 102 1.76 7.85 6.67
C ASP A 102 0.54 7.63 5.77
N LEU A 103 -0.64 7.78 6.34
CA LEU A 103 -1.88 7.80 5.59
C LEU A 103 -2.15 9.19 5.02
N ILE A 104 -2.69 9.24 3.81
CA ILE A 104 -3.17 10.48 3.19
C ILE A 104 -4.69 10.44 3.15
N ASP A 105 -5.34 11.41 3.77
CA ASP A 105 -6.81 11.47 3.89
C ASP A 105 -7.41 10.12 4.40
N GLY A 106 -6.74 9.49 5.40
CA GLY A 106 -7.16 8.22 5.96
C GLY A 106 -6.97 7.01 5.02
N CYS A 107 -6.14 7.15 3.99
CA CYS A 107 -5.88 6.13 2.99
C CYS A 107 -4.39 5.83 2.90
N ALA A 108 -4.02 4.56 2.79
CA ALA A 108 -2.68 4.12 2.45
C ALA A 108 -2.77 3.00 1.40
N ALA A 109 -1.69 2.83 0.63
CA ALA A 109 -1.63 1.77 -0.38
C ALA A 109 -0.20 1.25 -0.54
N ILE A 110 -0.09 0.05 -1.10
CA ILE A 110 1.19 -0.57 -1.44
C ILE A 110 0.99 -1.65 -2.50
N GLU A 111 2.03 -1.90 -3.30
CA GLU A 111 2.05 -3.01 -4.24
C GLU A 111 2.26 -4.33 -3.52
N PHE A 112 1.58 -5.36 -4.02
CA PHE A 112 1.75 -6.74 -3.61
C PHE A 112 2.03 -7.61 -4.84
N ARG A 113 3.05 -8.45 -4.78
CA ARG A 113 3.45 -9.37 -5.86
C ARG A 113 3.75 -10.76 -5.35
N SER A 114 3.81 -11.72 -6.25
CA SER A 114 4.15 -13.11 -5.93
C SER A 114 5.07 -13.72 -6.97
N TYR A 115 5.86 -14.71 -6.54
CA TYR A 115 6.71 -15.55 -7.39
C TYR A 115 6.23 -16.99 -7.45
N TYR A 116 5.11 -17.29 -6.80
CA TYR A 116 4.53 -18.62 -6.73
C TYR A 116 3.02 -18.56 -6.92
N ALA A 117 2.47 -19.62 -7.51
CA ALA A 117 1.03 -19.79 -7.61
C ALA A 117 0.43 -20.26 -6.27
N GLY A 118 -0.75 -19.74 -5.95
CA GLY A 118 -1.48 -20.08 -4.73
C GLY A 118 -2.49 -19.01 -4.35
N LYS A 119 -3.17 -19.25 -3.23
CA LYS A 119 -4.08 -18.27 -2.62
C LYS A 119 -3.34 -17.56 -1.49
N THR A 120 -3.39 -16.25 -1.49
CA THR A 120 -2.80 -15.40 -0.46
C THR A 120 -3.88 -14.66 0.29
N VAL A 121 -3.76 -14.61 1.61
CA VAL A 121 -4.62 -13.81 2.47
C VAL A 121 -3.81 -12.68 3.07
N ILE A 122 -4.24 -11.45 2.81
CA ILE A 122 -3.70 -10.22 3.40
C ILE A 122 -4.70 -9.73 4.43
N ARG A 123 -4.20 -9.32 5.59
CA ARG A 123 -5.00 -8.75 6.68
C ARG A 123 -4.56 -7.33 6.98
N ALA A 124 -5.53 -6.44 7.15
CA ALA A 124 -5.33 -5.11 7.72
C ALA A 124 -5.73 -5.10 9.18
N SER A 125 -4.93 -4.47 10.02
CA SER A 125 -5.19 -4.28 11.44
C SER A 125 -4.76 -2.89 11.90
N SER A 126 -5.48 -2.36 12.90
CA SER A 126 -5.17 -1.12 13.59
C SER A 126 -5.60 -1.26 15.06
N PRO A 127 -4.85 -0.72 16.03
CA PRO A 127 -5.22 -0.83 17.44
C PRO A 127 -6.62 -0.28 17.72
N GLY A 128 -7.46 -1.09 18.37
CA GLY A 128 -8.82 -0.69 18.75
C GLY A 128 -9.84 -0.64 17.62
N LEU A 129 -9.46 -0.93 16.37
CA LEU A 129 -10.37 -0.90 15.23
C LEU A 129 -10.68 -2.31 14.72
N LYS A 130 -11.87 -2.46 14.10
CA LYS A 130 -12.21 -3.68 13.39
C LYS A 130 -11.31 -3.84 12.16
N GLY A 131 -10.56 -4.93 12.08
CA GLY A 131 -9.71 -5.29 10.94
C GLY A 131 -10.51 -5.80 9.74
N ASP A 132 -9.81 -5.95 8.60
CA ASP A 132 -10.36 -6.52 7.37
C ASP A 132 -9.35 -7.48 6.73
N SER A 133 -9.82 -8.32 5.79
CA SER A 133 -9.00 -9.29 5.09
C SER A 133 -9.34 -9.35 3.61
N LEU A 134 -8.32 -9.53 2.78
CA LEU A 134 -8.41 -9.61 1.33
C LEU A 134 -7.75 -10.89 0.85
N GLN A 135 -8.39 -11.61 -0.08
CA GLN A 135 -7.81 -12.75 -0.76
C GLN A 135 -7.36 -12.39 -2.17
N ILE A 136 -6.12 -12.76 -2.51
CA ILE A 136 -5.52 -12.64 -3.84
C ILE A 136 -5.17 -14.04 -4.35
N VAL A 137 -5.43 -14.30 -5.64
CA VAL A 137 -5.11 -15.57 -6.31
C VAL A 137 -3.94 -15.36 -7.25
N CYS A 138 -2.84 -16.09 -7.02
CA CYS A 138 -1.65 -16.05 -7.85
C CYS A 138 -1.63 -17.27 -8.78
N ARG A 139 -1.38 -17.05 -10.08
CA ARG A 139 -1.46 -18.09 -11.13
C ARG A 139 -0.24 -18.06 -12.06
N ASN A 140 -0.09 -19.08 -12.88
CA ASN A 140 0.93 -19.19 -13.93
C ASN A 140 2.36 -19.04 -13.38
N ALA A 141 2.65 -19.77 -12.30
CA ALA A 141 3.94 -19.87 -11.64
C ALA A 141 4.07 -21.23 -10.96
N PRO A 142 5.25 -21.65 -10.50
CA PRO A 142 5.40 -22.83 -9.66
C PRO A 142 4.50 -22.76 -8.42
N ALA A 143 3.93 -23.90 -8.03
CA ALA A 143 3.05 -23.97 -6.87
C ALA A 143 3.80 -23.57 -5.58
N TYR A 144 3.18 -22.76 -4.74
CA TYR A 144 3.70 -22.45 -3.42
C TYR A 144 3.54 -23.67 -2.49
N VAL A 145 4.66 -24.05 -1.87
CA VAL A 145 4.69 -25.12 -0.85
C VAL A 145 5.32 -24.54 0.41
N ALA A 146 4.52 -24.41 1.46
CA ALA A 146 4.99 -23.90 2.74
C ALA A 146 6.18 -24.74 3.27
N GLY A 147 7.24 -24.09 3.72
CA GLY A 147 8.47 -24.72 4.21
C GLY A 147 9.42 -25.26 3.11
N ARG A 148 9.03 -25.18 1.82
CA ARG A 148 9.89 -25.57 0.67
C ARG A 148 10.12 -24.43 -0.31
N SER A 149 9.11 -23.60 -0.58
CA SER A 149 9.26 -22.42 -1.40
C SER A 149 10.14 -21.39 -0.68
N ALA A 150 10.88 -20.59 -1.45
CA ALA A 150 11.76 -19.58 -0.89
C ALA A 150 10.99 -18.64 0.05
N GLU A 151 11.54 -18.42 1.23
CA GLU A 151 10.95 -17.53 2.21
C GLU A 151 11.15 -16.05 1.81
N THR A 152 10.16 -15.26 2.12
CA THR A 152 10.22 -13.82 1.93
C THR A 152 11.22 -13.20 2.91
N ARG A 153 12.14 -12.40 2.40
CA ARG A 153 13.04 -11.61 3.25
C ARG A 153 12.33 -10.37 3.77
N GLU A 154 12.42 -10.12 5.06
CA GLU A 154 12.00 -8.86 5.65
C GLU A 154 12.95 -7.74 5.22
N ARG A 155 12.38 -6.65 4.73
CA ARG A 155 13.08 -5.44 4.26
C ARG A 155 12.43 -4.23 4.91
N PRO A 156 12.62 -4.02 6.21
CA PRO A 156 11.95 -2.93 6.91
C PRO A 156 12.27 -1.60 6.23
N TYR A 157 11.27 -0.75 6.12
CA TYR A 157 11.43 0.58 5.56
C TYR A 157 12.50 1.36 6.34
N LYS A 158 13.43 1.95 5.59
CA LYS A 158 14.45 2.84 6.15
C LYS A 158 14.37 4.18 5.46
N ARG A 159 14.23 5.24 6.23
CA ARG A 159 14.35 6.59 5.70
C ARG A 159 15.80 6.87 5.32
N PHE A 160 16.05 7.24 4.08
CA PHE A 160 17.32 7.81 3.68
C PHE A 160 17.25 9.31 3.98
N SER A 161 18.18 9.82 4.81
CA SER A 161 18.30 11.26 4.97
C SER A 161 18.80 11.84 3.64
N ALA A 162 18.03 12.72 3.04
CA ALA A 162 18.34 13.34 1.75
C ALA A 162 19.66 14.16 1.76
N CYS A 163 20.22 14.42 2.94
CA CYS A 163 21.44 15.22 3.11
C CYS A 163 22.72 14.56 2.57
N LEU A 164 22.74 13.24 2.40
CA LEU A 164 23.95 12.52 1.95
C LEU A 164 24.07 12.42 0.41
N LEU A 165 22.99 12.69 -0.33
CA LEU A 165 22.99 12.59 -1.79
C LEU A 165 23.49 13.83 -2.53
N TYR A 166 23.60 14.99 -1.84
CA TYR A 166 23.97 16.26 -2.44
C TYR A 166 25.33 16.82 -2.00
N THR A 167 26.11 16.09 -1.21
CA THR A 167 27.41 16.55 -0.71
C THR A 167 28.61 16.00 -1.48
N SER A 168 28.41 15.14 -2.48
CA SER A 168 29.49 14.78 -3.42
C SER A 168 29.42 15.72 -4.61
N PRO A 169 30.42 16.56 -4.85
CA PRO A 169 30.50 17.31 -6.10
C PRO A 169 30.53 16.33 -7.26
N SER A 170 29.80 16.65 -8.31
CA SER A 170 29.83 15.86 -9.54
C SER A 170 31.27 15.83 -10.08
N PRO A 171 31.74 14.70 -10.61
CA PRO A 171 33.05 14.65 -11.29
C PRO A 171 33.20 15.63 -12.46
N ARG A 172 32.12 16.33 -12.83
CA ARG A 172 32.13 17.38 -13.86
C ARG A 172 32.37 18.77 -13.30
N ASP A 173 32.38 18.94 -11.97
CA ASP A 173 32.59 20.23 -11.29
C ASP A 173 34.01 20.32 -10.71
N ALA A 174 34.93 19.43 -11.13
CA ALA A 174 36.35 19.41 -10.77
C ALA A 174 37.21 19.84 -11.97
#